data_c97d332b96b18f262f0b1bcb6f2a1546
#
_entry.id   c97d332b96b18f262f0b1bcb6f2a1546
#
_cell.length_a   1.000
_cell.length_b   1.000
_cell.length_c   1.000
_cell.angle_alpha   90.00
_cell.angle_beta   90.00
_cell.angle_gamma   90.00
#
_symmetry.space_group_name_H-M   'P 1'
#
loop_
_entity.id
_entity.type
_entity.pdbx_description
1 polymer ?
#
loop_
_entity_poly.entity_id
_entity_poly.type
_entity_poly.pdbx_seq_one_letter_code
_entity_poly.pdbx_strand_id
1 'polypeptide(L)'
;MSKYNGFRRVGRCVRVVCGVAFSLGVMVSCSKELTPEEALISIVEQPEFQVPYFAPIRVGEQVLTGDNHKNSDEYIRKHYGSLIDAGLLEVKQSDRNTWRTVIDVQLTPKGLAMSDKRRATDDEAYVQVCRMVPVRIEEFRTVTENKVIECTYVFEERDITPFGEYKGFQQGRSYKDRRTFVRARGSWHVQ
;
A
#
# COMPACT_ATOMS: atom_id res chain seq x y z
N MET A 1 13.77 -58.61 37.73
CA MET A 1 15.20 -58.30 37.94
C MET A 1 15.41 -56.93 37.50
N SER A 2 15.68 -56.05 38.25
CA SER A 2 16.55 -55.36 39.21
C SER A 2 16.03 -53.89 39.28
N LYS A 3 15.48 -53.39 40.32
CA LYS A 3 15.96 -52.73 41.52
C LYS A 3 17.03 -51.62 41.22
N TYR A 4 16.73 -50.34 41.54
CA TYR A 4 17.36 -49.55 42.62
C TYR A 4 16.84 -48.09 42.55
N ASN A 5 16.15 -47.60 43.57
CA ASN A 5 16.55 -46.62 44.61
C ASN A 5 17.06 -45.29 44.05
N GLY A 6 16.45 -44.15 44.31
CA GLY A 6 16.04 -43.58 45.59
C GLY A 6 17.03 -42.52 45.99
N PHE A 7 16.64 -41.23 45.91
CA PHE A 7 17.23 -40.23 46.82
C PHE A 7 16.31 -39.01 46.99
N ARG A 8 15.73 -38.93 48.17
CA ARG A 8 15.08 -37.74 48.70
C ARG A 8 16.16 -36.75 49.10
N ARG A 9 16.08 -35.51 48.67
CA ARG A 9 16.66 -34.37 49.37
C ARG A 9 15.63 -33.29 49.63
N VAL A 10 15.35 -33.14 50.92
CA VAL A 10 14.62 -32.05 51.54
C VAL A 10 15.56 -30.82 51.53
N GLY A 11 15.13 -29.75 50.94
CA GLY A 11 15.85 -28.47 50.91
C GLY A 11 14.91 -27.33 51.28
N ARG A 12 15.19 -26.78 52.41
CA ARG A 12 14.55 -25.72 53.22
C ARG A 12 14.01 -24.56 52.40
N CYS A 13 12.72 -24.21 52.66
CA CYS A 13 12.13 -22.92 52.34
C CYS A 13 12.85 -21.80 53.11
N VAL A 14 13.52 -20.93 52.39
CA VAL A 14 13.88 -19.62 52.90
C VAL A 14 12.84 -18.63 52.36
N ARG A 15 11.94 -18.18 53.23
CA ARG A 15 11.03 -17.07 52.97
C ARG A 15 11.83 -15.79 53.02
N VAL A 16 12.16 -15.24 51.83
CA VAL A 16 12.63 -13.86 51.73
C VAL A 16 11.36 -13.01 51.56
N VAL A 17 11.00 -12.33 52.63
CA VAL A 17 9.99 -11.27 52.58
C VAL A 17 10.66 -10.05 51.96
N CYS A 18 10.55 -9.88 50.64
CA CYS A 18 10.86 -8.64 49.97
C CYS A 18 9.67 -7.70 50.14
N GLY A 19 9.87 -6.70 51.00
CA GLY A 19 8.96 -5.57 51.14
C GLY A 19 8.84 -4.82 49.82
N VAL A 20 7.65 -4.89 49.19
CA VAL A 20 7.30 -4.08 48.02
C VAL A 20 7.03 -2.68 48.57
N ALA A 21 8.04 -1.82 48.47
CA ALA A 21 7.83 -0.38 48.58
C ALA A 21 7.02 0.06 47.36
N PHE A 22 5.73 0.25 47.56
CA PHE A 22 4.82 0.84 46.58
C PHE A 22 5.17 2.34 46.46
N SER A 23 6.17 2.64 45.61
CA SER A 23 6.40 4.00 45.18
C SER A 23 5.21 4.38 44.30
N LEU A 24 4.31 5.19 44.86
CA LEU A 24 3.30 5.96 44.07
C LEU A 24 4.10 6.90 43.14
N GLY A 25 4.50 6.36 42.00
CA GLY A 25 4.95 7.17 40.89
C GLY A 25 3.77 8.00 40.44
N VAL A 26 3.78 9.28 40.82
CA VAL A 26 2.91 10.28 40.19
C VAL A 26 3.21 10.21 38.68
N MET A 27 2.36 9.54 37.93
CA MET A 27 2.34 9.62 36.49
C MET A 27 1.98 11.07 36.16
N VAL A 28 2.99 11.93 36.12
CA VAL A 28 2.85 13.21 35.43
C VAL A 28 2.64 12.81 33.97
N SER A 29 1.39 12.73 33.57
CA SER A 29 0.99 12.67 32.18
C SER A 29 1.40 14.01 31.58
N CYS A 30 2.68 14.13 31.21
CA CYS A 30 3.12 15.16 30.30
C CYS A 30 2.30 14.97 29.04
N SER A 31 1.38 15.86 28.81
CA SER A 31 0.61 15.93 27.58
C SER A 31 1.58 16.25 26.45
N LYS A 32 2.17 15.20 25.85
CA LYS A 32 3.17 15.36 24.81
C LYS A 32 2.50 16.03 23.61
N GLU A 33 3.03 17.16 23.20
CA GLU A 33 2.63 17.80 21.94
C GLU A 33 3.02 16.90 20.77
N LEU A 34 2.18 16.87 19.74
CA LEU A 34 2.51 16.17 18.50
C LEU A 34 3.62 16.92 17.79
N THR A 35 4.68 16.21 17.41
CA THR A 35 5.75 16.76 16.57
C THR A 35 5.53 16.44 15.09
N PRO A 36 6.14 17.19 14.16
CA PRO A 36 6.07 16.86 12.72
C PRO A 36 6.57 15.44 12.40
N GLU A 37 7.59 14.95 13.11
CA GLU A 37 8.13 13.61 12.93
C GLU A 37 7.13 12.53 13.37
N GLU A 38 6.48 12.73 14.52
CA GLU A 38 5.44 11.82 15.01
C GLU A 38 4.20 11.84 14.10
N ALA A 39 3.84 13.02 13.56
CA ALA A 39 2.78 13.15 12.58
C ALA A 39 3.11 12.38 11.30
N LEU A 40 4.32 12.48 10.78
CA LEU A 40 4.76 11.73 9.60
C LEU A 40 4.70 10.21 9.83
N ILE A 41 5.20 9.73 10.98
CA ILE A 41 5.12 8.31 11.35
C ILE A 41 3.66 7.86 11.35
N SER A 42 2.77 8.61 11.99
CA SER A 42 1.35 8.29 12.05
C SER A 42 0.66 8.28 10.68
N ILE A 43 1.11 9.14 9.74
CA ILE A 43 0.62 9.13 8.35
C ILE A 43 1.14 7.89 7.61
N VAL A 44 2.44 7.57 7.73
CA VAL A 44 3.02 6.39 7.10
C VAL A 44 2.32 5.11 7.54
N GLU A 45 1.88 5.02 8.79
CA GLU A 45 1.16 3.86 9.33
C GLU A 45 -0.29 3.73 8.83
N GLN A 46 -0.84 4.73 8.11
CA GLN A 46 -2.19 4.62 7.56
C GLN A 46 -2.29 3.49 6.52
N PRO A 47 -3.40 2.74 6.49
CA PRO A 47 -3.56 1.56 5.63
C PRO A 47 -3.29 1.82 4.15
N GLU A 48 -3.65 3.00 3.64
CA GLU A 48 -3.45 3.39 2.24
C GLU A 48 -1.98 3.47 1.83
N PHE A 49 -1.05 3.73 2.77
CA PHE A 49 0.40 3.77 2.50
C PHE A 49 1.10 2.44 2.77
N GLN A 50 0.42 1.49 3.43
CA GLN A 50 0.95 0.16 3.72
C GLN A 50 0.75 -0.83 2.59
N VAL A 51 -0.11 -0.52 1.63
CA VAL A 51 -0.43 -1.38 0.48
C VAL A 51 0.04 -0.74 -0.82
N PRO A 52 0.30 -1.55 -1.86
CA PRO A 52 0.55 -1.02 -3.20
C PRO A 52 -0.63 -0.19 -3.72
N TYR A 53 -0.31 0.80 -4.55
CA TYR A 53 -1.33 1.57 -5.27
C TYR A 53 -1.73 0.84 -6.55
N PHE A 54 -3.04 0.68 -6.75
CA PHE A 54 -3.62 -0.03 -7.90
C PHE A 54 -4.36 0.95 -8.81
N ALA A 55 -4.17 0.80 -10.12
CA ALA A 55 -4.91 1.54 -11.13
C ALA A 55 -5.61 0.59 -12.11
N PRO A 56 -6.76 1.00 -12.70
CA PRO A 56 -7.46 0.18 -13.68
C PRO A 56 -6.72 0.17 -15.02
N ILE A 57 -6.68 -1.00 -15.65
CA ILE A 57 -6.32 -1.17 -17.05
C ILE A 57 -7.47 -1.89 -17.76
N ARG A 58 -7.67 -1.56 -19.04
CA ARG A 58 -8.68 -2.20 -19.85
C ARG A 58 -8.22 -3.58 -20.30
N VAL A 59 -9.07 -4.58 -20.07
CA VAL A 59 -8.87 -5.99 -20.47
C VAL A 59 -10.12 -6.50 -21.20
N GLY A 60 -10.14 -7.78 -21.59
CA GLY A 60 -11.28 -8.38 -22.28
C GLY A 60 -11.38 -7.97 -23.75
N GLU A 61 -12.53 -8.19 -24.33
CA GLU A 61 -12.79 -7.93 -25.75
C GLU A 61 -12.86 -6.43 -26.06
N GLN A 62 -12.17 -6.04 -27.13
CA GLN A 62 -12.17 -4.67 -27.64
C GLN A 62 -12.35 -4.70 -29.16
N VAL A 63 -13.25 -3.84 -29.66
CA VAL A 63 -13.51 -3.72 -31.09
C VAL A 63 -12.73 -2.55 -31.67
N LEU A 64 -11.81 -2.85 -32.56
CA LEU A 64 -11.06 -1.86 -33.33
C LEU A 64 -11.78 -1.58 -34.66
N THR A 65 -11.96 -0.30 -34.95
CA THR A 65 -12.62 0.17 -36.21
C THR A 65 -11.74 1.24 -36.87
N GLY A 66 -12.06 1.59 -38.12
CA GLY A 66 -11.36 2.63 -38.88
C GLY A 66 -9.88 2.32 -39.06
N ASP A 67 -9.02 3.30 -38.81
CA ASP A 67 -7.57 3.14 -38.98
C ASP A 67 -6.94 2.15 -38.00
N ASN A 68 -7.49 2.06 -36.78
CA ASN A 68 -7.04 1.08 -35.77
C ASN A 68 -7.32 -0.37 -36.23
N HIS A 69 -8.44 -0.60 -36.94
CA HIS A 69 -8.74 -1.91 -37.55
C HIS A 69 -7.74 -2.25 -38.66
N LYS A 70 -7.47 -1.30 -39.57
CA LYS A 70 -6.54 -1.52 -40.70
C LYS A 70 -5.13 -1.85 -40.22
N ASN A 71 -4.69 -1.23 -39.15
CA ASN A 71 -3.36 -1.34 -38.58
C ASN A 71 -3.39 -1.96 -37.16
N SER A 72 -4.19 -3.04 -36.99
CA SER A 72 -4.42 -3.64 -35.67
C SER A 72 -3.12 -4.09 -34.96
N ASP A 73 -2.16 -4.61 -35.70
CA ASP A 73 -0.87 -5.04 -35.14
C ASP A 73 -0.04 -3.84 -34.63
N GLU A 74 -0.05 -2.73 -35.36
CA GLU A 74 0.59 -1.48 -34.93
C GLU A 74 -0.14 -0.89 -33.72
N TYR A 75 -1.47 -0.91 -33.74
CA TYR A 75 -2.26 -0.49 -32.58
C TYR A 75 -1.91 -1.31 -31.33
N ILE A 76 -1.90 -2.63 -31.42
CA ILE A 76 -1.55 -3.53 -30.32
C ILE A 76 -0.15 -3.21 -29.82
N ARG A 77 0.84 -3.12 -30.72
CA ARG A 77 2.24 -2.84 -30.36
C ARG A 77 2.39 -1.47 -29.68
N LYS A 78 1.72 -0.45 -30.19
CA LYS A 78 1.75 0.91 -29.63
C LYS A 78 1.13 1.00 -28.24
N HIS A 79 -0.02 0.33 -28.03
CA HIS A 79 -0.79 0.46 -26.80
C HIS A 79 -0.46 -0.60 -25.75
N TYR A 80 0.01 -1.77 -26.14
CA TYR A 80 0.24 -2.89 -25.20
C TYR A 80 1.65 -3.48 -25.29
N GLY A 81 2.47 -3.05 -26.26
CA GLY A 81 3.77 -3.68 -26.56
C GLY A 81 4.68 -3.78 -25.35
N SER A 82 4.84 -2.71 -24.56
CA SER A 82 5.68 -2.72 -23.35
C SER A 82 5.22 -3.73 -22.31
N LEU A 83 3.92 -3.93 -22.15
CA LEU A 83 3.35 -4.89 -21.20
C LEU A 83 3.43 -6.34 -21.72
N ILE A 84 3.31 -6.51 -23.04
CA ILE A 84 3.51 -7.80 -23.72
C ILE A 84 4.97 -8.22 -23.59
N ASP A 85 5.92 -7.33 -23.90
CA ASP A 85 7.35 -7.57 -23.79
C ASP A 85 7.78 -7.87 -22.33
N ALA A 86 7.12 -7.23 -21.36
CA ALA A 86 7.29 -7.54 -19.94
C ALA A 86 6.65 -8.87 -19.50
N GLY A 87 5.90 -9.52 -20.40
CA GLY A 87 5.18 -10.76 -20.12
C GLY A 87 4.01 -10.62 -19.16
N LEU A 88 3.37 -9.44 -19.10
CA LEU A 88 2.28 -9.12 -18.19
C LEU A 88 0.90 -9.20 -18.85
N LEU A 89 0.86 -8.98 -20.16
CA LEU A 89 -0.34 -9.09 -20.99
C LEU A 89 -0.10 -10.04 -22.15
N GLU A 90 -1.19 -10.65 -22.62
CA GLU A 90 -1.31 -11.24 -23.95
C GLU A 90 -2.51 -10.62 -24.66
N VAL A 91 -2.38 -10.45 -25.97
CA VAL A 91 -3.44 -9.91 -26.83
C VAL A 91 -3.65 -10.89 -27.97
N LYS A 92 -4.89 -11.38 -28.10
CA LYS A 92 -5.29 -12.29 -29.16
C LYS A 92 -6.25 -11.56 -30.10
N GLN A 93 -6.08 -11.76 -31.41
CA GLN A 93 -7.08 -11.34 -32.37
C GLN A 93 -8.09 -12.47 -32.50
N SER A 94 -9.37 -12.23 -32.13
CA SER A 94 -10.42 -13.25 -32.13
C SER A 94 -11.26 -13.23 -33.40
N ASP A 95 -11.47 -12.04 -34.00
CA ASP A 95 -12.22 -11.87 -35.26
C ASP A 95 -11.64 -10.69 -36.05
N ARG A 96 -11.52 -10.88 -37.36
CA ARG A 96 -11.14 -9.83 -38.32
C ARG A 96 -12.00 -9.93 -39.57
N ASN A 97 -12.74 -8.88 -39.84
CA ASN A 97 -13.52 -8.77 -41.05
C ASN A 97 -13.24 -7.43 -41.76
N THR A 98 -13.98 -7.11 -42.83
CA THR A 98 -13.74 -5.92 -43.67
C THR A 98 -13.83 -4.59 -42.90
N TRP A 99 -14.52 -4.55 -41.74
CA TRP A 99 -14.89 -3.31 -41.07
C TRP A 99 -14.34 -3.21 -39.65
N ARG A 100 -13.98 -4.32 -39.02
CA ARG A 100 -13.55 -4.37 -37.63
C ARG A 100 -12.53 -5.48 -37.37
N THR A 101 -11.72 -5.29 -36.34
CA THR A 101 -10.94 -6.35 -35.70
C THR A 101 -11.37 -6.44 -34.25
N VAL A 102 -11.62 -7.62 -33.73
CA VAL A 102 -11.85 -7.87 -32.33
C VAL A 102 -10.54 -8.38 -31.74
N ILE A 103 -10.09 -7.72 -30.69
CA ILE A 103 -8.94 -8.17 -29.89
C ILE A 103 -9.41 -8.55 -28.49
N ASP A 104 -8.80 -9.57 -27.93
CA ASP A 104 -9.00 -9.98 -26.54
C ASP A 104 -7.70 -9.75 -25.76
N VAL A 105 -7.75 -8.85 -24.78
CA VAL A 105 -6.63 -8.43 -23.93
C VAL A 105 -6.72 -9.15 -22.60
N GLN A 106 -5.75 -9.99 -22.29
CA GLN A 106 -5.74 -10.82 -21.07
C GLN A 106 -4.47 -10.59 -20.25
N LEU A 107 -4.62 -10.62 -18.90
CA LEU A 107 -3.47 -10.70 -18.02
C LEU A 107 -2.87 -12.11 -18.07
N THR A 108 -1.55 -12.20 -18.23
CA THR A 108 -0.82 -13.46 -18.04
C THR A 108 -0.85 -13.88 -16.57
N PRO A 109 -0.43 -15.10 -16.21
CA PRO A 109 -0.25 -15.48 -14.80
C PRO A 109 0.63 -14.51 -14.02
N LYS A 110 1.68 -13.94 -14.66
CA LYS A 110 2.55 -12.92 -14.08
C LYS A 110 1.81 -11.60 -13.85
N GLY A 111 1.00 -11.15 -14.81
CA GLY A 111 0.15 -9.96 -14.68
C GLY A 111 -0.93 -10.13 -13.61
N LEU A 112 -1.56 -11.31 -13.55
CA LEU A 112 -2.56 -11.65 -12.53
C LEU A 112 -1.98 -11.65 -11.10
N ALA A 113 -0.71 -12.03 -10.92
CA ALA A 113 -0.03 -11.97 -9.63
C ALA A 113 0.15 -10.52 -9.12
N MET A 114 0.09 -9.54 -10.02
CA MET A 114 0.20 -8.11 -9.72
C MET A 114 -1.17 -7.41 -9.75
N SER A 115 -2.28 -8.13 -9.71
CA SER A 115 -3.63 -7.57 -9.78
C SER A 115 -4.42 -7.79 -8.49
N ASP A 116 -5.35 -6.86 -8.21
CA ASP A 116 -6.37 -7.05 -7.18
C ASP A 116 -7.62 -7.70 -7.79
N LYS A 117 -7.72 -9.01 -7.66
CA LYS A 117 -8.81 -9.82 -8.21
C LYS A 117 -10.19 -9.44 -7.68
N ARG A 118 -10.28 -8.81 -6.49
CA ARG A 118 -11.56 -8.43 -5.88
C ARG A 118 -12.18 -7.20 -6.54
N ARG A 119 -11.37 -6.41 -7.25
CA ARG A 119 -11.78 -5.19 -7.95
C ARG A 119 -11.91 -5.38 -9.45
N ALA A 120 -11.51 -6.55 -9.98
CA ALA A 120 -11.59 -6.84 -11.41
C ALA A 120 -13.05 -6.99 -11.87
N THR A 121 -13.31 -6.53 -13.11
CA THR A 121 -14.53 -6.75 -13.86
C THR A 121 -14.21 -7.48 -15.18
N ASP A 122 -15.20 -7.71 -16.05
CA ASP A 122 -14.98 -8.39 -17.34
C ASP A 122 -14.13 -7.54 -18.30
N ASP A 123 -14.13 -6.20 -18.13
CA ASP A 123 -13.47 -5.24 -19.03
C ASP A 123 -12.39 -4.40 -18.34
N GLU A 124 -12.22 -4.53 -17.02
CA GLU A 124 -11.19 -3.83 -16.25
C GLU A 124 -10.47 -4.74 -15.25
N ALA A 125 -9.16 -4.64 -15.20
CA ALA A 125 -8.34 -5.23 -14.17
C ALA A 125 -7.63 -4.11 -13.36
N TYR A 126 -7.60 -4.23 -12.04
CA TYR A 126 -6.86 -3.31 -11.16
C TYR A 126 -5.48 -3.88 -10.90
N VAL A 127 -4.45 -3.24 -11.44
CA VAL A 127 -3.06 -3.69 -11.40
C VAL A 127 -2.20 -2.79 -10.53
N GLN A 128 -1.24 -3.39 -9.85
CA GLN A 128 -0.27 -2.65 -9.05
C GLN A 128 0.57 -1.76 -9.96
N VAL A 129 0.60 -0.45 -9.69
CA VAL A 129 1.35 0.53 -10.49
C VAL A 129 2.56 1.09 -9.74
N CYS A 130 2.43 1.35 -8.44
CA CYS A 130 3.51 1.88 -7.63
C CYS A 130 3.21 1.69 -6.12
N ARG A 131 4.06 2.27 -5.27
CA ARG A 131 3.75 2.58 -3.88
C ARG A 131 3.73 4.10 -3.70
N MET A 132 2.77 4.60 -2.93
CA MET A 132 2.73 5.98 -2.48
C MET A 132 3.39 6.05 -1.11
N VAL A 133 4.50 6.80 -1.00
CA VAL A 133 5.32 6.84 0.21
C VAL A 133 5.37 8.25 0.78
N PRO A 134 4.77 8.53 1.95
CA PRO A 134 4.95 9.81 2.63
C PRO A 134 6.42 10.02 2.99
N VAL A 135 6.98 11.20 2.67
CA VAL A 135 8.42 11.46 2.79
C VAL A 135 8.76 12.61 3.72
N ARG A 136 7.89 13.60 3.86
CA ARG A 136 8.09 14.74 4.77
C ARG A 136 6.81 15.49 5.08
N ILE A 137 6.80 16.17 6.19
CA ILE A 137 5.84 17.23 6.50
C ILE A 137 6.39 18.54 5.91
N GLU A 138 5.55 19.28 5.21
CA GLU A 138 5.88 20.57 4.62
C GLU A 138 5.34 21.74 5.44
N GLU A 139 4.10 21.60 5.93
CA GLU A 139 3.47 22.57 6.81
C GLU A 139 2.89 21.86 8.03
N PHE A 140 3.02 22.48 9.19
CA PHE A 140 2.51 21.96 10.44
C PHE A 140 1.93 23.12 11.25
N ARG A 141 0.61 23.12 11.44
CA ARG A 141 -0.09 24.27 12.02
C ARG A 141 -1.03 23.83 13.14
N THR A 142 -0.89 24.44 14.29
CA THR A 142 -1.87 24.32 15.37
C THR A 142 -3.10 25.16 15.02
N VAL A 143 -4.26 24.50 14.89
CA VAL A 143 -5.56 25.14 14.65
C VAL A 143 -6.24 25.47 15.97
N THR A 144 -6.22 24.52 16.90
CA THR A 144 -6.71 24.70 18.26
C THR A 144 -5.69 24.13 19.23
N GLU A 145 -5.22 24.97 20.14
CA GLU A 145 -4.20 24.59 21.12
C GLU A 145 -4.56 23.30 21.84
N ASN A 146 -3.62 22.36 21.85
CA ASN A 146 -3.73 21.03 22.45
C ASN A 146 -4.95 20.18 22.00
N LYS A 147 -5.59 20.51 20.87
CA LYS A 147 -6.78 19.79 20.37
C LYS A 147 -6.71 19.43 18.89
N VAL A 148 -6.31 20.37 18.03
CA VAL A 148 -6.38 20.18 16.58
C VAL A 148 -5.11 20.72 15.92
N ILE A 149 -4.47 19.89 15.12
CA ILE A 149 -3.32 20.22 14.29
C ILE A 149 -3.64 19.84 12.86
N GLU A 150 -3.35 20.72 11.91
CA GLU A 150 -3.35 20.44 10.48
C GLU A 150 -1.92 20.34 9.98
N CYS A 151 -1.66 19.36 9.15
CA CYS A 151 -0.39 19.25 8.44
C CYS A 151 -0.59 19.02 6.94
N THR A 152 0.25 19.66 6.14
CA THR A 152 0.45 19.35 4.72
C THR A 152 1.67 18.46 4.64
N TYR A 153 1.53 17.29 4.01
CA TYR A 153 2.62 16.35 3.82
C TYR A 153 2.86 16.08 2.34
N VAL A 154 4.08 15.68 2.03
CA VAL A 154 4.49 15.27 0.69
C VAL A 154 4.63 13.77 0.65
N PHE A 155 4.09 13.15 -0.38
CA PHE A 155 4.30 11.75 -0.70
C PHE A 155 4.79 11.57 -2.12
N GLU A 156 5.48 10.48 -2.38
CA GLU A 156 6.15 10.20 -3.65
C GLU A 156 5.72 8.85 -4.23
N GLU A 157 5.72 8.80 -5.57
CA GLU A 157 5.64 7.54 -6.31
C GLU A 157 6.96 6.79 -6.18
N ARG A 158 6.91 5.56 -5.65
CA ARG A 158 8.07 4.68 -5.53
C ARG A 158 7.74 3.27 -5.99
N ASP A 159 8.76 2.47 -6.23
CA ASP A 159 8.62 1.07 -6.64
C ASP A 159 7.71 0.92 -7.88
N ILE A 160 7.98 1.72 -8.92
CA ILE A 160 7.20 1.76 -10.14
C ILE A 160 7.28 0.41 -10.84
N THR A 161 6.12 -0.17 -11.13
CA THR A 161 6.02 -1.42 -11.88
C THR A 161 5.94 -1.13 -13.39
N PRO A 162 6.10 -2.12 -14.28
CA PRO A 162 5.86 -1.92 -15.71
C PRO A 162 4.42 -1.45 -16.01
N PHE A 163 3.42 -1.84 -15.21
CA PHE A 163 2.08 -1.27 -15.31
C PHE A 163 2.05 0.21 -14.92
N GLY A 164 2.87 0.60 -13.93
CA GLY A 164 3.03 1.99 -13.53
C GLY A 164 3.67 2.82 -14.63
N GLU A 165 4.74 2.35 -15.24
CA GLU A 165 5.37 3.02 -16.39
C GLU A 165 4.38 3.19 -17.54
N TYR A 166 3.65 2.13 -17.88
CA TYR A 166 2.58 2.16 -18.89
C TYR A 166 1.51 3.21 -18.58
N LYS A 167 1.14 3.40 -17.32
CA LYS A 167 0.17 4.40 -16.86
C LYS A 167 0.78 5.80 -16.68
N GLY A 168 2.09 5.95 -16.91
CA GLY A 168 2.79 7.23 -16.81
C GLY A 168 3.20 7.63 -15.39
N PHE A 169 3.21 6.69 -14.44
CA PHE A 169 3.82 6.89 -13.11
C PHE A 169 5.34 7.04 -13.24
N GLN A 170 5.95 7.82 -12.35
CA GLN A 170 7.38 8.14 -12.44
C GLN A 170 8.03 8.13 -11.05
N GLN A 171 9.14 7.40 -10.92
CA GLN A 171 9.91 7.33 -9.69
C GLN A 171 10.26 8.72 -9.15
N GLY A 172 9.88 9.00 -7.89
CA GLY A 172 10.16 10.26 -7.22
C GLY A 172 9.20 11.42 -7.57
N ARG A 173 8.17 11.20 -8.40
CA ARG A 173 7.13 12.22 -8.60
C ARG A 173 6.41 12.46 -7.28
N SER A 174 6.31 13.72 -6.88
CA SER A 174 5.80 14.13 -5.58
C SER A 174 4.43 14.75 -5.68
N TYR A 175 3.62 14.52 -4.65
CA TYR A 175 2.30 15.10 -4.46
C TYR A 175 2.17 15.63 -3.04
N LYS A 176 1.20 16.53 -2.83
CA LYS A 176 0.86 17.07 -1.52
C LYS A 176 -0.56 16.69 -1.16
N ASP A 177 -0.76 16.37 0.11
CA ASP A 177 -2.09 16.18 0.67
C ASP A 177 -2.10 16.70 2.11
N ARG A 178 -3.30 16.82 2.69
CA ARG A 178 -3.49 17.39 4.02
C ARG A 178 -4.14 16.38 4.94
N ARG A 179 -3.69 16.37 6.21
CA ARG A 179 -4.30 15.59 7.29
C ARG A 179 -4.56 16.49 8.49
N THR A 180 -5.62 16.14 9.21
CA THR A 180 -5.97 16.74 10.48
C THR A 180 -5.71 15.74 11.59
N PHE A 181 -5.01 16.18 12.62
CA PHE A 181 -4.81 15.42 13.85
C PHE A 181 -5.70 15.98 14.93
N VAL A 182 -6.47 15.12 15.56
CA VAL A 182 -7.36 15.49 16.68
C VAL A 182 -6.93 14.76 17.93
N ARG A 183 -6.83 15.51 19.03
CA ARG A 183 -6.50 14.94 20.33
C ARG A 183 -7.74 14.43 21.01
N ALA A 184 -7.80 13.12 21.27
CA ALA A 184 -8.86 12.47 22.00
C ALA A 184 -8.27 11.54 23.08
N ARG A 185 -8.80 11.63 24.30
CA ARG A 185 -8.37 10.79 25.45
C ARG A 185 -6.86 10.80 25.72
N GLY A 186 -6.20 11.95 25.50
CA GLY A 186 -4.77 12.11 25.72
C GLY A 186 -3.84 11.68 24.56
N SER A 187 -4.37 11.11 23.48
CA SER A 187 -3.63 10.67 22.29
C SER A 187 -4.06 11.44 21.05
N TRP A 188 -3.14 11.56 20.08
CA TRP A 188 -3.40 12.15 18.78
C TRP A 188 -3.88 11.09 17.78
N HIS A 189 -4.89 11.43 16.99
CA HIS A 189 -5.49 10.55 15.98
C HIS A 189 -5.59 11.30 14.65
N VAL A 190 -5.19 10.63 13.57
CA VAL A 190 -5.34 11.10 12.19
C VAL A 190 -6.80 10.99 11.76
N GLN A 191 -7.30 12.04 11.04
CA GLN A 191 -8.62 12.07 10.40
C GLN A 191 -8.49 12.31 8.89
#